data_6c2ece9011585a1c2ddafa52268c79f1
#
_entry.id   6c2ece9011585a1c2ddafa52268c79f1
#
_cell.length_a   1.000
_cell.length_b   1.000
_cell.length_c   1.000
_cell.angle_alpha   90.00
_cell.angle_beta   90.00
_cell.angle_gamma   90.00
#
_symmetry.space_group_name_H-M   'P 1'
#
loop_
_entity.id
_entity.type
_entity.pdbx_description
1 polymer ?
#
loop_
_entity_poly.entity_id
_entity_poly.type
_entity_poly.pdbx_seq_one_letter_code
_entity_poly.pdbx_strand_id
1 'polypeptide(L)'
;IGKKDFETIKEKFANPRNAAGGSLRQKNSTMTAKIPLQFFAYGFGEVEPLIFKNQSDFLKRINEWGFETNPHNCLAKNILEIENQHKKIEEIRSSLDYDIDGLVIKVNDIHLQSRLGNTSNSPRWAIAYKFSSVQATTRIKDITIQVGRTGALTPVAKVEPVTVGGVVVSNATLHNEEEIIRKDIRIGDYVRIQRAGD
;
A
#
# COMPACT_ATOMS: atom_id res chain seq x y z
N ILE A 1 7.45 8.42 5.94
CA ILE A 1 8.89 8.43 6.26
C ILE A 1 9.65 8.09 4.99
N GLY A 2 10.64 8.92 4.64
CA GLY A 2 11.55 8.64 3.52
C GLY A 2 12.44 7.43 3.79
N LYS A 3 12.87 6.75 2.73
CA LYS A 3 13.78 5.58 2.84
C LYS A 3 15.09 5.93 3.54
N LYS A 4 15.65 7.11 3.22
CA LYS A 4 16.88 7.61 3.85
C LYS A 4 16.69 7.89 5.33
N ASP A 5 15.58 8.51 5.67
CA ASP A 5 15.23 8.82 7.06
C ASP A 5 14.96 7.55 7.86
N PHE A 6 14.32 6.54 7.23
CA PHE A 6 14.07 5.26 7.87
C PHE A 6 15.36 4.53 8.26
N GLU A 7 16.41 4.63 7.47
CA GLU A 7 17.71 4.02 7.82
C GLU A 7 18.25 4.50 9.17
N THR A 8 17.91 5.71 9.61
CA THR A 8 18.35 6.28 10.90
C THR A 8 17.59 5.71 12.10
N ILE A 9 16.45 5.06 11.87
CA ILE A 9 15.55 4.54 12.91
C ILE A 9 15.21 3.05 12.74
N LYS A 10 15.80 2.39 11.76
CA LYS A 10 15.48 0.99 11.39
C LYS A 10 15.64 -0.04 12.50
N GLU A 11 16.50 0.24 13.49
CA GLU A 11 16.66 -0.65 14.64
C GLU A 11 15.41 -0.75 15.53
N LYS A 12 14.52 0.25 15.45
CA LYS A 12 13.30 0.34 16.27
C LYS A 12 12.05 -0.17 15.57
N PHE A 13 12.08 -0.30 14.24
CA PHE A 13 10.89 -0.61 13.45
C PHE A 13 11.21 -1.58 12.31
N ALA A 14 10.31 -2.50 12.04
CA ALA A 14 10.48 -3.51 11.01
C ALA A 14 10.48 -2.94 9.58
N ASN A 15 9.72 -1.87 9.34
CA ASN A 15 9.62 -1.21 8.02
C ASN A 15 9.11 0.24 8.17
N PRO A 16 9.20 1.08 7.12
CA PRO A 16 8.73 2.47 7.15
C PRO A 16 7.26 2.63 7.50
N ARG A 17 6.40 1.71 7.06
CA ARG A 17 4.95 1.72 7.35
C ARG A 17 4.69 1.55 8.85
N ASN A 18 5.35 0.58 9.48
CA ASN A 18 5.25 0.35 10.93
C ASN A 18 5.83 1.52 11.73
N ALA A 19 6.92 2.11 11.24
CA ALA A 19 7.50 3.30 11.84
C ALA A 19 6.53 4.48 11.83
N ALA A 20 5.91 4.78 10.69
CA ALA A 20 4.93 5.86 10.57
C ALA A 20 3.68 5.60 11.43
N GLY A 21 3.02 4.46 11.23
CA GLY A 21 1.78 4.12 11.94
C GLY A 21 1.96 3.94 13.44
N GLY A 22 3.08 3.36 13.86
CA GLY A 22 3.42 3.19 15.27
C GLY A 22 3.73 4.53 15.95
N SER A 23 4.45 5.41 15.28
CA SER A 23 4.83 6.72 15.81
C SER A 23 3.64 7.65 15.99
N LEU A 24 2.66 7.63 15.07
CA LEU A 24 1.44 8.44 15.19
C LEU A 24 0.53 8.01 16.34
N ARG A 25 0.65 6.77 16.82
CA ARG A 25 -0.15 6.23 17.94
C ARG A 25 0.49 6.42 19.31
N GLN A 26 1.65 7.09 19.40
CA GLN A 26 2.31 7.35 20.66
C GLN A 26 1.49 8.29 21.53
N LYS A 27 1.32 7.95 22.81
CA LYS A 27 0.66 8.82 23.80
C LYS A 27 1.47 10.09 24.10
N ASN A 28 2.79 10.00 23.99
CA ASN A 28 3.70 11.12 24.23
C ASN A 28 4.16 11.73 22.90
N SER A 29 3.67 12.94 22.59
CA SER A 29 4.00 13.66 21.37
C SER A 29 5.50 13.96 21.21
N THR A 30 6.26 14.07 22.29
CA THR A 30 7.72 14.29 22.24
C THR A 30 8.46 13.10 21.62
N MET A 31 7.90 11.89 21.72
CA MET A 31 8.46 10.71 21.08
C MET A 31 8.18 10.73 19.57
N THR A 32 6.96 11.12 19.17
CA THR A 32 6.59 11.27 17.76
C THR A 32 7.41 12.37 17.08
N ALA A 33 7.68 13.48 17.78
CA ALA A 33 8.46 14.60 17.25
C ALA A 33 9.91 14.23 16.87
N LYS A 34 10.45 13.11 17.41
CA LYS A 34 11.78 12.59 17.07
C LYS A 34 11.80 11.77 15.78
N ILE A 35 10.65 11.46 15.22
CA ILE A 35 10.52 10.62 14.02
C ILE A 35 10.32 11.55 12.81
N PRO A 36 11.11 11.43 11.75
CA PRO A 36 11.03 12.27 10.56
C PRO A 36 9.82 11.88 9.69
N LEU A 37 8.63 12.20 10.19
CA LEU A 37 7.38 11.96 9.46
C LEU A 37 7.20 13.02 8.38
N GLN A 38 6.75 12.55 7.20
CA GLN A 38 6.31 13.38 6.10
C GLN A 38 4.80 13.20 5.90
N PHE A 39 4.14 14.19 5.33
CA PHE A 39 2.70 14.20 5.14
C PHE A 39 2.35 14.60 3.70
N PHE A 40 1.52 13.81 3.04
CA PHE A 40 0.88 14.16 1.78
C PHE A 40 -0.62 14.25 1.95
N ALA A 41 -1.18 15.41 1.65
CA ALA A 41 -2.62 15.58 1.59
C ALA A 41 -3.16 15.01 0.26
N TYR A 42 -4.19 14.16 0.33
CA TYR A 42 -4.75 13.47 -0.84
C TYR A 42 -6.28 13.52 -0.92
N GLY A 43 -6.93 14.01 0.11
CA GLY A 43 -8.38 14.11 0.20
C GLY A 43 -8.79 15.01 1.36
N PHE A 44 -10.07 15.33 1.41
CA PHE A 44 -10.67 16.12 2.47
C PHE A 44 -11.84 15.36 3.13
N GLY A 45 -12.16 15.74 4.34
CA GLY A 45 -13.34 15.27 5.03
C GLY A 45 -14.53 16.19 4.76
N GLU A 46 -15.18 16.66 5.82
CA GLU A 46 -16.26 17.62 5.73
C GLU A 46 -15.70 19.05 5.55
N VAL A 47 -16.21 19.77 4.57
CA VAL A 47 -15.84 21.16 4.26
C VAL A 47 -17.12 21.94 3.99
N GLU A 48 -17.38 22.99 4.79
CA GLU A 48 -18.55 23.83 4.63
C GLU A 48 -18.15 25.32 4.64
N PRO A 49 -18.54 26.10 3.60
CA PRO A 49 -19.12 25.63 2.34
C PRO A 49 -18.11 24.85 1.49
N LEU A 50 -18.60 23.91 0.67
CA LEU A 50 -17.77 23.20 -0.28
C LEU A 50 -17.30 24.17 -1.40
N ILE A 51 -16.03 24.50 -1.39
CA ILE A 51 -15.42 25.50 -2.29
C ILE A 51 -14.72 24.89 -3.52
N PHE A 52 -14.60 23.56 -3.55
CA PHE A 52 -13.92 22.84 -4.62
C PHE A 52 -14.93 22.23 -5.59
N LYS A 53 -14.70 22.39 -6.89
CA LYS A 53 -15.49 21.74 -7.95
C LYS A 53 -14.90 20.40 -8.37
N ASN A 54 -13.60 20.31 -8.35
CA ASN A 54 -12.86 19.14 -8.82
C ASN A 54 -11.80 18.71 -7.80
N GLN A 55 -11.42 17.44 -7.85
CA GLN A 55 -10.31 16.89 -7.07
C GLN A 55 -8.98 17.60 -7.37
N SER A 56 -8.75 17.95 -8.64
CA SER A 56 -7.58 18.71 -9.06
C SER A 56 -7.56 20.13 -8.48
N ASP A 57 -8.71 20.80 -8.40
CA ASP A 57 -8.83 22.12 -7.79
C ASP A 57 -8.53 22.06 -6.28
N PHE A 58 -9.03 21.04 -5.61
CA PHE A 58 -8.71 20.77 -4.21
C PHE A 58 -7.20 20.63 -4.01
N LEU A 59 -6.54 19.74 -4.76
CA LEU A 59 -5.09 19.52 -4.62
C LEU A 59 -4.28 20.79 -4.85
N LYS A 60 -4.67 21.60 -5.84
CA LYS A 60 -4.04 22.90 -6.10
C LYS A 60 -4.21 23.85 -4.93
N ARG A 61 -5.43 23.98 -4.41
CA ARG A 61 -5.75 24.90 -3.32
C ARG A 61 -5.04 24.55 -2.02
N ILE A 62 -4.96 23.27 -1.66
CA ILE A 62 -4.24 22.87 -0.45
C ILE A 62 -2.73 23.08 -0.56
N ASN A 63 -2.14 22.97 -1.75
CA ASN A 63 -0.77 23.36 -2.00
C ASN A 63 -0.56 24.88 -1.78
N GLU A 64 -1.49 25.71 -2.25
CA GLU A 64 -1.47 27.16 -2.00
C GLU A 64 -1.56 27.48 -0.48
N TRP A 65 -2.20 26.62 0.31
CA TRP A 65 -2.27 26.73 1.78
C TRP A 65 -1.04 26.15 2.49
N GLY A 66 -0.05 25.65 1.74
CA GLY A 66 1.21 25.12 2.29
C GLY A 66 1.18 23.63 2.65
N PHE A 67 0.13 22.87 2.29
CA PHE A 67 0.14 21.43 2.45
C PHE A 67 0.81 20.75 1.25
N GLU A 68 1.68 19.80 1.50
CA GLU A 68 2.28 19.00 0.43
C GLU A 68 1.28 18.02 -0.15
N THR A 69 1.28 17.89 -1.48
CA THR A 69 0.57 16.84 -2.21
C THR A 69 1.58 16.01 -3.00
N ASN A 70 1.22 14.79 -3.36
CA ASN A 70 2.12 13.96 -4.15
C ASN A 70 2.45 14.63 -5.49
N PRO A 71 3.75 14.86 -5.83
CA PRO A 71 4.14 15.56 -7.06
C PRO A 71 3.81 14.80 -8.35
N HIS A 72 3.50 13.50 -8.25
CA HIS A 72 3.15 12.67 -9.39
C HIS A 72 1.63 12.63 -9.69
N ASN A 73 0.83 13.41 -8.95
CA ASN A 73 -0.59 13.58 -9.27
C ASN A 73 -0.76 14.17 -10.68
N CYS A 74 -1.67 13.61 -11.46
CA CYS A 74 -1.99 14.13 -12.78
C CYS A 74 -3.49 13.98 -13.08
N LEU A 75 -3.99 14.78 -14.03
CA LEU A 75 -5.31 14.66 -14.58
C LEU A 75 -5.22 13.82 -15.86
N ALA A 76 -5.98 12.72 -15.93
CA ALA A 76 -6.09 11.88 -17.10
C ALA A 76 -7.48 12.03 -17.74
N LYS A 77 -7.55 12.10 -19.07
CA LYS A 77 -8.78 12.27 -19.83
C LYS A 77 -9.36 10.95 -20.35
N ASN A 78 -8.54 9.92 -20.40
CA ASN A 78 -8.91 8.61 -20.94
C ASN A 78 -8.06 7.49 -20.32
N ILE A 79 -8.41 6.25 -20.60
CA ILE A 79 -7.74 5.05 -20.08
C ILE A 79 -6.28 4.99 -20.54
N LEU A 80 -5.97 5.38 -21.77
CA LEU A 80 -4.61 5.32 -22.29
C LEU A 80 -3.66 6.24 -21.50
N GLU A 81 -4.12 7.43 -21.12
CA GLU A 81 -3.36 8.35 -20.28
C GLU A 81 -3.14 7.77 -18.87
N ILE A 82 -4.13 7.07 -18.31
CA ILE A 82 -4.00 6.37 -17.02
C ILE A 82 -2.96 5.27 -17.12
N GLU A 83 -3.00 4.44 -18.15
CA GLU A 83 -2.03 3.36 -18.35
C GLU A 83 -0.61 3.89 -18.55
N ASN A 84 -0.45 4.96 -19.30
CA ASN A 84 0.84 5.62 -19.52
C ASN A 84 1.39 6.18 -18.19
N GLN A 85 0.55 6.81 -17.38
CA GLN A 85 0.97 7.29 -16.06
C GLN A 85 1.33 6.13 -15.12
N HIS A 86 0.57 5.03 -15.15
CA HIS A 86 0.86 3.85 -14.35
C HIS A 86 2.24 3.28 -14.69
N LYS A 87 2.54 3.07 -15.98
CA LYS A 87 3.85 2.60 -16.46
C LYS A 87 4.98 3.55 -16.04
N LYS A 88 4.80 4.86 -16.25
CA LYS A 88 5.78 5.87 -15.87
C LYS A 88 6.11 5.82 -14.38
N ILE A 89 5.10 5.69 -13.52
CA ILE A 89 5.34 5.63 -12.07
C ILE A 89 5.95 4.29 -11.66
N GLU A 90 5.57 3.18 -12.30
CA GLU A 90 6.18 1.87 -12.07
C GLU A 90 7.68 1.88 -12.39
N GLU A 91 8.09 2.53 -13.49
CA GLU A 91 9.51 2.68 -13.89
C GLU A 91 10.33 3.46 -12.86
N ILE A 92 9.77 4.55 -12.31
CA ILE A 92 10.47 5.38 -11.31
C ILE A 92 10.30 4.91 -9.87
N ARG A 93 9.49 3.87 -9.62
CA ARG A 93 9.12 3.39 -8.28
C ARG A 93 10.34 3.14 -7.38
N SER A 94 11.39 2.54 -7.93
CA SER A 94 12.62 2.22 -7.17
C SER A 94 13.41 3.46 -6.76
N SER A 95 13.31 4.56 -7.51
CA SER A 95 14.02 5.82 -7.26
C SER A 95 13.29 6.75 -6.30
N LEU A 96 12.03 6.48 -5.99
CA LEU A 96 11.27 7.26 -5.02
C LEU A 96 11.80 7.05 -3.60
N ASP A 97 11.83 8.12 -2.83
CA ASP A 97 12.25 8.10 -1.42
C ASP A 97 11.22 7.45 -0.48
N TYR A 98 10.10 7.00 -0.99
CA TYR A 98 9.05 6.27 -0.28
C TYR A 98 8.52 5.10 -1.10
N ASP A 99 7.96 4.09 -0.43
CA ASP A 99 7.40 2.93 -1.10
C ASP A 99 5.97 3.19 -1.56
N ILE A 100 5.65 2.66 -2.74
CA ILE A 100 4.32 2.69 -3.34
C ILE A 100 3.97 1.33 -3.91
N ASP A 101 2.70 0.96 -3.86
CA ASP A 101 2.18 -0.31 -4.39
C ASP A 101 1.22 -0.13 -5.59
N GLY A 102 0.95 1.10 -5.98
CA GLY A 102 0.09 1.43 -7.10
C GLY A 102 -0.33 2.88 -7.13
N LEU A 103 -1.31 3.16 -7.98
CA LEU A 103 -1.97 4.46 -8.11
C LEU A 103 -3.41 4.37 -7.59
N VAL A 104 -3.97 5.50 -7.21
CA VAL A 104 -5.41 5.63 -6.94
C VAL A 104 -6.02 6.54 -8.02
N ILE A 105 -6.89 5.97 -8.83
CA ILE A 105 -7.63 6.68 -9.86
C ILE A 105 -8.92 7.18 -9.21
N LYS A 106 -9.19 8.47 -9.34
CA LYS A 106 -10.37 9.13 -8.74
C LYS A 106 -11.16 9.86 -9.81
N VAL A 107 -12.48 9.86 -9.69
CA VAL A 107 -13.34 10.76 -10.46
C VAL A 107 -12.99 12.19 -10.09
N ASN A 108 -12.69 13.04 -11.07
CA ASN A 108 -12.22 14.41 -10.81
C ASN A 108 -13.34 15.34 -10.34
N ASP A 109 -14.55 15.20 -10.86
CA ASP A 109 -15.71 16.04 -10.50
C ASP A 109 -16.26 15.62 -9.13
N ILE A 110 -16.27 16.54 -8.16
CA ILE A 110 -16.69 16.27 -6.76
C ILE A 110 -18.21 16.04 -6.66
N HIS A 111 -19.01 16.67 -7.52
CA HIS A 111 -20.44 16.41 -7.56
C HIS A 111 -20.74 14.97 -8.03
N LEU A 112 -19.98 14.50 -9.02
CA LEU A 112 -20.08 13.10 -9.45
C LEU A 112 -19.57 12.14 -8.38
N GLN A 113 -18.51 12.49 -7.62
CA GLN A 113 -18.09 11.69 -6.47
C GLN A 113 -19.23 11.53 -5.46
N SER A 114 -19.93 12.61 -5.12
CA SER A 114 -21.07 12.61 -4.20
C SER A 114 -22.22 11.74 -4.73
N ARG A 115 -22.51 11.80 -6.04
CA ARG A 115 -23.57 10.98 -6.68
C ARG A 115 -23.23 9.48 -6.67
N LEU A 116 -21.97 9.12 -6.91
CA LEU A 116 -21.50 7.72 -6.86
C LEU A 116 -21.52 7.18 -5.44
N GLY A 117 -21.25 8.04 -4.46
CA GLY A 117 -21.29 7.71 -3.06
C GLY A 117 -20.20 6.72 -2.61
N ASN A 118 -20.43 6.13 -1.46
CA ASN A 118 -19.52 5.19 -0.81
C ASN A 118 -20.22 3.84 -0.57
N THR A 119 -19.41 2.79 -0.45
CA THR A 119 -19.82 1.54 0.20
C THR A 119 -19.50 1.64 1.69
N SER A 120 -19.78 0.59 2.47
CA SER A 120 -19.38 0.52 3.88
C SER A 120 -17.87 0.69 4.10
N ASN A 121 -17.04 0.31 3.12
CA ASN A 121 -15.59 0.21 3.30
C ASN A 121 -14.77 1.06 2.30
N SER A 122 -15.38 1.57 1.24
CA SER A 122 -14.63 2.26 0.19
C SER A 122 -15.50 3.21 -0.64
N PRO A 123 -14.92 4.27 -1.22
CA PRO A 123 -15.63 5.12 -2.17
C PRO A 123 -15.85 4.38 -3.51
N ARG A 124 -17.03 4.62 -4.13
CA ARG A 124 -17.33 4.11 -5.48
C ARG A 124 -16.69 4.94 -6.60
N TRP A 125 -16.20 6.11 -6.27
CA TRP A 125 -15.59 7.06 -7.19
C TRP A 125 -14.05 6.98 -7.23
N ALA A 126 -13.46 6.02 -6.51
CA ALA A 126 -12.01 5.79 -6.51
C ALA A 126 -11.69 4.30 -6.64
N ILE A 127 -10.64 3.98 -7.38
CA ILE A 127 -10.16 2.63 -7.57
C ILE A 127 -8.64 2.57 -7.44
N ALA A 128 -8.13 1.57 -6.74
CA ALA A 128 -6.71 1.30 -6.67
C ALA A 128 -6.25 0.52 -7.91
N TYR A 129 -5.26 1.02 -8.60
CA TYR A 129 -4.58 0.36 -9.71
C TYR A 129 -3.17 -0.02 -9.26
N LYS A 130 -3.03 -1.23 -8.77
CA LYS A 130 -1.78 -1.71 -8.18
C LYS A 130 -0.76 -2.09 -9.22
N PHE A 131 0.52 -1.91 -8.90
CA PHE A 131 1.61 -2.45 -9.72
C PHE A 131 1.63 -3.97 -9.65
N SER A 132 2.21 -4.57 -10.68
CA SER A 132 2.45 -6.01 -10.68
C SER A 132 3.29 -6.40 -9.45
N SER A 133 2.81 -7.38 -8.71
CA SER A 133 3.54 -7.87 -7.56
C SER A 133 4.81 -8.60 -8.01
N VAL A 134 5.93 -8.30 -7.36
CA VAL A 134 7.16 -9.04 -7.57
C VAL A 134 6.94 -10.47 -7.12
N GLN A 135 7.22 -11.41 -8.02
CA GLN A 135 7.07 -12.84 -7.76
C GLN A 135 8.44 -13.50 -7.76
N ALA A 136 8.59 -14.54 -6.95
CA ALA A 136 9.77 -15.41 -7.00
C ALA A 136 9.34 -16.87 -6.87
N THR A 137 10.09 -17.76 -7.51
CA THR A 137 9.89 -19.21 -7.38
C THR A 137 10.77 -19.73 -6.26
N THR A 138 10.18 -20.55 -5.39
CA THR A 138 10.85 -21.20 -4.27
C THR A 138 10.26 -22.56 -4.00
N ARG A 139 10.89 -23.36 -3.13
CA ARG A 139 10.45 -24.71 -2.78
C ARG A 139 9.85 -24.74 -1.39
N ILE A 140 8.73 -25.45 -1.23
CA ILE A 140 8.11 -25.70 0.07
C ILE A 140 8.92 -26.73 0.84
N LYS A 141 9.42 -26.36 2.02
CA LYS A 141 10.15 -27.26 2.93
C LYS A 141 9.23 -27.96 3.93
N ASP A 142 8.23 -27.24 4.40
CA ASP A 142 7.33 -27.69 5.45
C ASP A 142 6.03 -26.89 5.43
N ILE A 143 4.96 -27.42 6.02
CA ILE A 143 3.68 -26.74 6.22
C ILE A 143 3.32 -26.82 7.69
N THR A 144 3.17 -25.66 8.33
CA THR A 144 2.80 -25.54 9.75
C THR A 144 1.47 -24.82 9.89
N ILE A 145 0.75 -25.09 10.97
CA ILE A 145 -0.51 -24.39 11.27
C ILE A 145 -0.24 -23.35 12.34
N GLN A 146 -0.62 -22.12 12.05
CA GLN A 146 -0.59 -21.01 13.01
C GLN A 146 -1.99 -20.73 13.53
N VAL A 147 -2.10 -20.45 14.83
CA VAL A 147 -3.36 -20.05 15.47
C VAL A 147 -3.41 -18.54 15.52
N GLY A 148 -4.39 -17.96 14.85
CA GLY A 148 -4.63 -16.51 14.89
C GLY A 148 -5.22 -16.06 16.23
N ARG A 149 -5.25 -14.75 16.46
CA ARG A 149 -5.77 -14.14 17.69
C ARG A 149 -7.23 -14.48 17.97
N THR A 150 -8.02 -14.76 16.94
CA THR A 150 -9.43 -15.16 17.02
C THR A 150 -9.63 -16.67 17.13
N GLY A 151 -8.55 -17.46 17.23
CA GLY A 151 -8.61 -18.93 17.19
C GLY A 151 -8.64 -19.54 15.78
N ALA A 152 -8.65 -18.73 14.74
CA ALA A 152 -8.61 -19.21 13.36
C ALA A 152 -7.29 -19.92 13.05
N LEU A 153 -7.38 -21.11 12.46
CA LEU A 153 -6.23 -21.91 12.02
C LEU A 153 -5.81 -21.46 10.62
N THR A 154 -4.57 -21.02 10.47
CA THR A 154 -4.02 -20.59 9.20
C THR A 154 -2.81 -21.46 8.83
N PRO A 155 -2.88 -22.23 7.73
CA PRO A 155 -1.73 -22.97 7.26
C PRO A 155 -0.69 -22.04 6.64
N VAL A 156 0.58 -22.27 6.97
CA VAL A 156 1.72 -21.48 6.51
C VAL A 156 2.79 -22.41 5.95
N ALA A 157 3.13 -22.21 4.68
CA ALA A 157 4.27 -22.88 4.06
C ALA A 157 5.57 -22.27 4.54
N LYS A 158 6.48 -23.09 5.05
CA LYS A 158 7.90 -22.74 5.20
C LYS A 158 8.59 -23.03 3.89
N VAL A 159 9.17 -22.01 3.29
CA VAL A 159 9.80 -22.09 1.98
C VAL A 159 11.31 -21.89 2.08
N GLU A 160 12.04 -22.32 1.07
CA GLU A 160 13.43 -21.90 0.92
C GLU A 160 13.51 -20.38 0.87
N PRO A 161 14.42 -19.75 1.65
CA PRO A 161 14.51 -18.30 1.67
C PRO A 161 14.74 -17.75 0.26
N VAL A 162 13.89 -16.83 -0.19
CA VAL A 162 14.00 -16.20 -1.49
C VAL A 162 13.66 -14.71 -1.39
N THR A 163 14.38 -13.90 -2.16
CA THR A 163 14.14 -12.45 -2.16
C THR A 163 12.95 -12.09 -3.05
N VAL A 164 11.94 -11.45 -2.47
CA VAL A 164 10.75 -10.96 -3.16
C VAL A 164 10.58 -9.47 -2.86
N GLY A 165 10.71 -8.63 -3.87
CA GLY A 165 10.58 -7.19 -3.69
C GLY A 165 11.59 -6.59 -2.70
N GLY A 166 12.85 -7.10 -2.68
CA GLY A 166 13.91 -6.61 -1.79
C GLY A 166 13.87 -7.17 -0.35
N VAL A 167 12.91 -8.06 -0.05
CA VAL A 167 12.79 -8.70 1.27
C VAL A 167 12.97 -10.20 1.15
N VAL A 168 13.73 -10.80 2.07
CA VAL A 168 13.89 -12.26 2.15
C VAL A 168 12.64 -12.85 2.80
N VAL A 169 11.94 -13.69 2.04
CA VAL A 169 10.72 -14.39 2.47
C VAL A 169 11.03 -15.86 2.72
N SER A 170 10.69 -16.37 3.90
CA SER A 170 10.83 -17.77 4.30
C SER A 170 9.50 -18.42 4.71
N ASN A 171 8.43 -17.63 4.81
CA ASN A 171 7.10 -18.13 5.16
C ASN A 171 6.06 -17.50 4.22
N ALA A 172 5.10 -18.31 3.75
CA ALA A 172 4.00 -17.86 2.91
C ALA A 172 2.67 -18.43 3.43
N THR A 173 1.65 -17.59 3.54
CA THR A 173 0.31 -18.08 3.92
C THR A 173 -0.27 -18.95 2.81
N LEU A 174 -0.90 -20.04 3.20
CA LEU A 174 -1.71 -20.88 2.33
C LEU A 174 -3.21 -20.58 2.47
N HIS A 175 -3.55 -19.54 3.22
CA HIS A 175 -4.89 -19.04 3.51
C HIS A 175 -5.75 -20.00 4.33
N ASN A 176 -6.16 -21.12 3.76
CA ASN A 176 -7.02 -22.15 4.38
C ASN A 176 -6.78 -23.53 3.75
N GLU A 177 -7.42 -24.54 4.32
CA GLU A 177 -7.32 -25.92 3.84
C GLU A 177 -7.88 -26.09 2.42
N GLU A 178 -8.98 -25.41 2.09
CA GLU A 178 -9.59 -25.47 0.76
C GLU A 178 -8.64 -25.03 -0.34
N GLU A 179 -7.84 -24.01 -0.09
CA GLU A 179 -6.81 -23.53 -1.03
C GLU A 179 -5.68 -24.57 -1.23
N ILE A 180 -5.29 -25.27 -0.19
CA ILE A 180 -4.29 -26.35 -0.27
C ILE A 180 -4.82 -27.48 -1.14
N ILE A 181 -6.06 -27.91 -0.89
CA ILE A 181 -6.72 -28.98 -1.66
C ILE A 181 -6.91 -28.54 -3.12
N ARG A 182 -7.44 -27.33 -3.34
CA ARG A 182 -7.73 -26.81 -4.68
C ARG A 182 -6.49 -26.72 -5.56
N LYS A 183 -5.36 -26.34 -4.97
CA LYS A 183 -4.07 -26.17 -5.67
C LYS A 183 -3.19 -27.40 -5.61
N ASP A 184 -3.63 -28.46 -4.92
CA ASP A 184 -2.85 -29.70 -4.65
C ASP A 184 -1.43 -29.41 -4.10
N ILE A 185 -1.35 -28.52 -3.10
CA ILE A 185 -0.06 -28.07 -2.54
C ILE A 185 0.52 -29.15 -1.64
N ARG A 186 1.79 -29.51 -1.91
CA ARG A 186 2.53 -30.52 -1.15
C ARG A 186 3.91 -30.03 -0.73
N ILE A 187 4.44 -30.61 0.35
CA ILE A 187 5.82 -30.40 0.77
C ILE A 187 6.74 -30.91 -0.35
N GLY A 188 7.72 -30.08 -0.74
CA GLY A 188 8.63 -30.36 -1.82
C GLY A 188 8.30 -29.69 -3.15
N ASP A 189 7.10 -29.13 -3.29
CA ASP A 189 6.67 -28.43 -4.49
C ASP A 189 7.45 -27.14 -4.74
N TYR A 190 7.65 -26.82 -6.01
CA TYR A 190 8.07 -25.49 -6.45
C TYR A 190 6.85 -24.61 -6.61
N VAL A 191 6.84 -23.50 -5.89
CA VAL A 191 5.72 -22.57 -5.85
C VAL A 191 6.19 -21.17 -6.23
N ARG A 192 5.31 -20.43 -6.88
CA ARG A 192 5.48 -19.01 -7.14
C ARG A 192 4.85 -18.23 -6.01
N ILE A 193 5.66 -17.54 -5.25
CA ILE A 193 5.20 -16.67 -4.17
C ILE A 193 5.21 -15.22 -4.61
N GLN A 194 4.28 -14.46 -4.09
CA GLN A 194 4.20 -13.01 -4.29
C GLN A 194 4.01 -12.33 -2.94
N ARG A 195 4.52 -11.12 -2.81
CA ARG A 195 4.26 -10.29 -1.64
C ARG A 195 2.92 -9.59 -1.80
N ALA A 196 2.00 -9.79 -0.86
CA ALA A 196 0.66 -9.19 -0.85
C ALA A 196 0.60 -7.93 0.03
N GLY A 197 1.54 -7.04 -0.10
CA GLY A 197 1.68 -5.82 0.70
C GLY A 197 2.97 -5.81 1.53
N ASP A 198 3.21 -4.70 2.20
CA ASP A 198 4.37 -4.48 3.07
C ASP A 198 4.10 -4.96 4.50
#